data_946c27c4fbc39e7039d82b3c6ab976d0
#
_entry.id   946c27c4fbc39e7039d82b3c6ab976d0
#
_cell.length_a   1.000
_cell.length_b   1.000
_cell.length_c   1.000
_cell.angle_alpha   90.00
_cell.angle_beta   90.00
_cell.angle_gamma   90.00
#
_symmetry.space_group_name_H-M   'P 1'
#
loop_
_entity.id
_entity.type
_entity.pdbx_description
1 polymer ?
#
loop_
_entity_poly.entity_id
_entity_poly.type
_entity_poly.pdbx_seq_one_letter_code
_entity_poly.pdbx_strand_id
1 'polypeptide(L)'
;DTAIGNKGADRSSPYPSIPQKAVRPWGWSLYTVEQLRKRGVSDTLLPTAGQIETLRSLSHRRITSAINRRLVAMVDFESMGSQRPEIPVEAATMAEAEEALRLWDGRVFVKAPWSSSGRGVADSRDYSNPKSLRQRIASTIHAQGSCMIEPAYDKAIDFAMLFEARGDGEVKAQGWSEFSTVRQSVYTGNRLATDNEIVADITRYVGPSLLQAVGSALEQILTEIIGGKYVGPLGIDMMADTN
;
A
#
# COMPACT_ATOMS: atom_id res chain seq x y z
N ASP A 1 -55.75 -21.32 -19.56
CA ASP A 1 -55.31 -20.10 -18.88
C ASP A 1 -55.03 -20.37 -17.43
N THR A 2 -53.79 -20.73 -17.12
CA THR A 2 -53.35 -20.92 -15.74
C THR A 2 -52.11 -20.03 -15.55
N ALA A 3 -52.35 -18.89 -14.84
CA ALA A 3 -51.31 -17.98 -14.41
C ALA A 3 -50.45 -18.63 -13.33
N ILE A 4 -49.20 -18.92 -13.64
CA ILE A 4 -48.19 -19.36 -12.68
C ILE A 4 -47.70 -18.13 -11.92
N GLY A 5 -48.23 -17.97 -10.71
CA GLY A 5 -47.78 -16.94 -9.76
C GLY A 5 -46.36 -17.22 -9.32
N ASN A 6 -45.46 -16.31 -9.69
CA ASN A 6 -44.10 -16.28 -9.22
C ASN A 6 -44.07 -15.84 -7.75
N LYS A 7 -44.12 -16.80 -6.81
CA LYS A 7 -43.87 -16.54 -5.40
C LYS A 7 -42.40 -16.21 -5.24
N GLY A 8 -42.09 -14.92 -5.08
CA GLY A 8 -40.78 -14.46 -4.67
C GLY A 8 -40.38 -15.18 -3.37
N ALA A 9 -39.41 -16.06 -3.47
CA ALA A 9 -38.82 -16.69 -2.30
C ALA A 9 -38.21 -15.58 -1.44
N ASP A 10 -38.81 -15.36 -0.28
CA ASP A 10 -38.23 -14.58 0.81
C ASP A 10 -36.92 -15.26 1.22
N ARG A 11 -35.80 -14.74 0.75
CA ARG A 11 -34.46 -15.14 1.18
C ARG A 11 -34.16 -14.45 2.50
N SER A 12 -34.94 -14.77 3.55
CA SER A 12 -34.53 -14.45 4.90
C SER A 12 -33.17 -15.14 5.16
N SER A 13 -32.17 -14.36 5.50
CA SER A 13 -30.84 -14.85 5.86
C SER A 13 -30.99 -15.92 6.94
N PRO A 14 -30.39 -17.13 6.79
CA PRO A 14 -30.47 -18.17 7.80
C PRO A 14 -29.72 -17.82 9.10
N TYR A 15 -29.09 -16.66 9.14
CA TYR A 15 -28.36 -16.20 10.31
C TYR A 15 -29.21 -15.22 11.12
N PRO A 16 -29.28 -15.39 12.47
CA PRO A 16 -29.96 -14.44 13.33
C PRO A 16 -29.36 -13.04 13.15
N SER A 17 -30.20 -12.01 13.16
CA SER A 17 -29.76 -10.62 13.11
C SER A 17 -28.97 -10.29 14.37
N ILE A 18 -27.66 -10.43 14.33
CA ILE A 18 -26.77 -9.96 15.39
C ILE A 18 -26.75 -8.42 15.30
N PRO A 19 -26.99 -7.70 16.40
CA PRO A 19 -26.88 -6.25 16.39
C PRO A 19 -25.47 -5.86 15.91
N GLN A 20 -25.38 -5.25 14.73
CA GLN A 20 -24.12 -4.85 14.14
C GLN A 20 -23.56 -3.67 14.91
N LYS A 21 -22.51 -3.90 15.71
CA LYS A 21 -21.78 -2.84 16.42
C LYS A 21 -20.73 -2.15 15.54
N ALA A 22 -20.22 -2.84 14.52
CA ALA A 22 -19.25 -2.33 13.57
C ALA A 22 -19.30 -3.13 12.26
N VAL A 23 -18.88 -2.51 11.17
CA VAL A 23 -18.73 -3.16 9.87
C VAL A 23 -17.30 -2.94 9.41
N ARG A 24 -16.59 -4.04 9.10
CA ARG A 24 -15.20 -4.03 8.66
C ARG A 24 -15.05 -4.81 7.35
N PRO A 25 -15.36 -4.21 6.20
CA PRO A 25 -15.10 -4.86 4.91
C PRO A 25 -13.60 -4.90 4.64
N TRP A 26 -13.18 -5.74 3.70
CA TRP A 26 -11.79 -5.77 3.21
C TRP A 26 -11.33 -4.40 2.70
N GLY A 27 -12.23 -3.62 2.11
CA GLY A 27 -11.96 -2.26 1.64
C GLY A 27 -13.24 -1.47 1.46
N TRP A 28 -13.15 -0.17 1.73
CA TRP A 28 -14.22 0.77 1.55
C TRP A 28 -14.23 1.33 0.12
N SER A 29 -15.39 1.31 -0.50
CA SER A 29 -15.68 1.96 -1.78
C SER A 29 -17.16 2.38 -1.81
N LEU A 30 -17.53 3.26 -2.71
CA LEU A 30 -18.95 3.63 -2.91
C LEU A 30 -19.80 2.38 -3.22
N TYR A 31 -19.24 1.45 -4.01
CA TYR A 31 -19.91 0.18 -4.29
C TYR A 31 -20.11 -0.66 -3.02
N THR A 32 -19.07 -0.80 -2.18
CA THR A 32 -19.16 -1.55 -0.91
C THR A 32 -20.23 -0.95 -0.01
N VAL A 33 -20.27 0.37 0.14
CA VAL A 33 -21.28 1.09 0.92
C VAL A 33 -22.69 0.81 0.40
N GLU A 34 -22.89 0.90 -0.91
CA GLU A 34 -24.18 0.62 -1.53
C GLU A 34 -24.64 -0.82 -1.29
N GLN A 35 -23.74 -1.81 -1.43
CA GLN A 35 -24.05 -3.22 -1.17
C GLN A 35 -24.41 -3.47 0.30
N LEU A 36 -23.71 -2.84 1.23
CA LEU A 36 -24.00 -2.96 2.66
C LEU A 36 -25.34 -2.30 3.02
N ARG A 37 -25.65 -1.13 2.45
CA ARG A 37 -26.93 -0.45 2.61
C ARG A 37 -28.10 -1.31 2.09
N LYS A 38 -27.96 -1.94 0.92
CA LYS A 38 -28.95 -2.89 0.37
C LYS A 38 -29.16 -4.12 1.26
N ARG A 39 -28.19 -4.46 2.11
CA ARG A 39 -28.28 -5.56 3.10
C ARG A 39 -28.78 -5.10 4.46
N GLY A 40 -29.27 -3.86 4.59
CA GLY A 40 -29.86 -3.32 5.81
C GLY A 40 -28.87 -2.79 6.84
N VAL A 41 -27.59 -2.57 6.47
CA VAL A 41 -26.62 -1.93 7.36
C VAL A 41 -27.00 -0.46 7.53
N SER A 42 -27.04 0.00 8.79
CA SER A 42 -27.36 1.41 9.11
C SER A 42 -26.33 2.37 8.54
N ASP A 43 -26.78 3.50 7.99
CA ASP A 43 -25.90 4.56 7.49
C ASP A 43 -24.95 5.13 8.56
N THR A 44 -25.32 5.02 9.85
CA THR A 44 -24.45 5.41 10.97
C THR A 44 -23.19 4.57 11.12
N LEU A 45 -23.18 3.38 10.51
CA LEU A 45 -22.02 2.45 10.49
C LEU A 45 -21.24 2.51 9.18
N LEU A 46 -21.68 3.31 8.22
CA LEU A 46 -21.09 3.41 6.90
C LEU A 46 -20.31 4.71 6.75
N PRO A 47 -19.15 4.71 6.08
CA PRO A 47 -18.42 5.93 5.81
C PRO A 47 -19.18 6.81 4.81
N THR A 48 -19.03 8.12 4.97
CA THR A 48 -19.50 9.12 4.00
C THR A 48 -18.66 9.07 2.71
N ALA A 49 -19.16 9.66 1.64
CA ALA A 49 -18.42 9.79 0.38
C ALA A 49 -17.09 10.54 0.58
N GLY A 50 -17.08 11.58 1.44
CA GLY A 50 -15.84 12.33 1.76
C GLY A 50 -14.80 11.47 2.50
N GLN A 51 -15.24 10.60 3.41
CA GLN A 51 -14.35 9.66 4.08
C GLN A 51 -13.79 8.62 3.10
N ILE A 52 -14.60 8.13 2.16
CA ILE A 52 -14.14 7.21 1.10
C ILE A 52 -13.09 7.88 0.21
N GLU A 53 -13.29 9.15 -0.18
CA GLU A 53 -12.31 9.88 -0.99
C GLU A 53 -11.02 10.14 -0.20
N THR A 54 -11.11 10.41 1.10
CA THR A 54 -9.95 10.48 1.98
C THR A 54 -9.16 9.17 1.99
N LEU A 55 -9.84 8.03 2.17
CA LEU A 55 -9.20 6.70 2.13
C LEU A 55 -8.58 6.41 0.77
N ARG A 56 -9.27 6.79 -0.31
CA ARG A 56 -8.74 6.65 -1.67
C ARG A 56 -7.47 7.47 -1.86
N SER A 57 -7.44 8.71 -1.37
CA SER A 57 -6.27 9.58 -1.41
C SER A 57 -5.09 9.02 -0.60
N LEU A 58 -5.35 8.47 0.58
CA LEU A 58 -4.34 7.80 1.42
C LEU A 58 -3.80 6.52 0.77
N SER A 59 -4.59 5.85 -0.07
CA SER A 59 -4.18 4.65 -0.81
C SER A 59 -3.39 4.96 -2.09
N HIS A 60 -3.23 6.21 -2.45
CA HIS A 60 -2.43 6.62 -3.62
C HIS A 60 -0.95 6.45 -3.34
N ARG A 61 -0.20 5.85 -4.25
CA ARG A 61 1.25 5.58 -4.06
C ARG A 61 2.12 6.82 -3.87
N ARG A 62 1.64 8.03 -4.18
CA ARG A 62 2.33 9.29 -3.81
C ARG A 62 2.58 9.43 -2.31
N ILE A 63 1.80 8.75 -1.48
CA ILE A 63 1.99 8.72 -0.03
C ILE A 63 3.36 8.12 0.32
N THR A 64 3.84 7.11 -0.42
CA THR A 64 5.19 6.56 -0.24
C THR A 64 6.25 7.63 -0.45
N SER A 65 6.13 8.49 -1.49
CA SER A 65 7.07 9.60 -1.71
C SER A 65 7.03 10.62 -0.55
N ALA A 66 5.85 10.90 -0.01
CA ALA A 66 5.71 11.81 1.13
C ALA A 66 6.31 11.22 2.42
N ILE A 67 6.15 9.91 2.64
CA ILE A 67 6.77 9.19 3.76
C ILE A 67 8.29 9.19 3.59
N ASN A 68 8.82 8.81 2.43
CA ASN A 68 10.28 8.74 2.21
C ASN A 68 10.94 10.10 2.37
N ARG A 69 10.35 11.21 1.86
CA ARG A 69 10.90 12.57 2.06
C ARG A 69 11.05 12.92 3.53
N ARG A 70 10.08 12.59 4.36
CA ARG A 70 10.13 12.84 5.81
C ARG A 70 11.10 11.90 6.50
N LEU A 71 11.11 10.63 6.10
CA LEU A 71 11.99 9.62 6.66
C LEU A 71 13.47 9.99 6.48
N VAL A 72 13.87 10.39 5.26
CA VAL A 72 15.26 10.83 5.00
C VAL A 72 15.63 12.15 5.67
N ALA A 73 14.65 12.96 6.08
CA ALA A 73 14.88 14.16 6.86
C ALA A 73 14.99 13.89 8.37
N MET A 74 14.45 12.78 8.85
CA MET A 74 14.40 12.43 10.27
C MET A 74 15.47 11.41 10.69
N VAL A 75 15.92 10.56 9.75
CA VAL A 75 16.87 9.47 10.02
C VAL A 75 18.14 9.70 9.24
N ASP A 76 19.27 9.72 9.95
CA ASP A 76 20.61 9.80 9.35
C ASP A 76 21.09 8.39 8.95
N PHE A 77 20.69 7.96 7.76
CA PHE A 77 21.00 6.64 7.22
C PHE A 77 22.52 6.43 7.06
N GLU A 78 23.24 7.45 6.61
CA GLU A 78 24.68 7.37 6.32
C GLU A 78 25.48 7.13 7.59
N SER A 79 25.18 7.84 8.68
CA SER A 79 25.84 7.63 9.97
C SER A 79 25.56 6.25 10.56
N MET A 80 24.45 5.62 10.17
CA MET A 80 24.07 4.27 10.58
C MET A 80 24.53 3.18 9.60
N GLY A 81 25.39 3.53 8.63
CA GLY A 81 26.01 2.58 7.70
C GLY A 81 25.10 2.07 6.60
N SER A 82 24.08 2.83 6.23
CA SER A 82 23.12 2.48 5.19
C SER A 82 22.93 3.60 4.17
N GLN A 83 22.52 3.26 2.98
CA GLN A 83 22.08 4.26 2.00
C GLN A 83 20.68 4.74 2.33
N ARG A 84 20.43 6.03 2.12
CA ARG A 84 19.07 6.58 2.25
C ARG A 84 18.16 6.02 1.13
N PRO A 85 16.89 5.77 1.41
CA PRO A 85 15.95 5.34 0.40
C PRO A 85 15.73 6.45 -0.65
N GLU A 86 15.69 6.07 -1.91
CA GLU A 86 15.32 6.97 -2.99
C GLU A 86 13.84 7.35 -2.88
N ILE A 87 13.52 8.55 -3.37
CA ILE A 87 12.17 9.06 -3.33
C ILE A 87 11.48 8.77 -4.66
N PRO A 88 10.42 7.93 -4.68
CA PRO A 88 9.67 7.67 -5.90
C PRO A 88 9.15 8.94 -6.55
N VAL A 89 9.25 9.03 -7.88
CA VAL A 89 8.78 10.17 -8.68
C VAL A 89 7.38 9.88 -9.21
N GLU A 90 6.45 10.80 -8.97
CA GLU A 90 5.15 10.80 -9.66
C GLU A 90 5.28 11.57 -10.97
N ALA A 91 4.94 10.94 -12.09
CA ALA A 91 4.94 11.51 -13.42
C ALA A 91 3.51 11.56 -13.97
N ALA A 92 3.00 12.76 -14.25
CA ALA A 92 1.71 13.00 -14.88
C ALA A 92 1.81 13.19 -16.40
N THR A 93 3.03 13.37 -16.89
CA THR A 93 3.33 13.54 -18.32
C THR A 93 4.46 12.61 -18.76
N MET A 94 4.53 12.34 -20.06
CA MET A 94 5.65 11.56 -20.62
C MET A 94 7.00 12.28 -20.46
N ALA A 95 7.02 13.61 -20.46
CA ALA A 95 8.25 14.38 -20.25
C ALA A 95 8.81 14.16 -18.83
N GLU A 96 7.96 14.25 -17.82
CA GLU A 96 8.33 13.94 -16.43
C GLU A 96 8.78 12.48 -16.26
N ALA A 97 8.10 11.56 -16.93
CA ALA A 97 8.48 10.14 -16.91
C ALA A 97 9.85 9.89 -17.55
N GLU A 98 10.16 10.53 -18.67
CA GLU A 98 11.48 10.42 -19.32
C GLU A 98 12.59 11.01 -18.44
N GLU A 99 12.31 12.06 -17.69
CA GLU A 99 13.25 12.61 -16.71
C GLU A 99 13.50 11.62 -15.56
N ALA A 100 12.43 11.05 -15.00
CA ALA A 100 12.54 10.02 -13.96
C ALA A 100 13.31 8.77 -14.42
N LEU A 101 13.11 8.32 -15.67
CA LEU A 101 13.86 7.19 -16.25
C LEU A 101 15.37 7.47 -16.32
N ARG A 102 15.77 8.72 -16.56
CA ARG A 102 17.19 9.11 -16.59
C ARG A 102 17.86 9.11 -15.22
N LEU A 103 17.11 9.37 -14.13
CA LEU A 103 17.66 9.39 -12.77
C LEU A 103 18.29 8.05 -12.37
N TRP A 104 17.78 6.93 -12.89
CA TRP A 104 18.19 5.58 -12.51
C TRP A 104 18.59 4.72 -13.71
N ASP A 105 19.13 5.36 -14.77
CA ASP A 105 19.62 4.68 -15.98
C ASP A 105 18.62 3.69 -16.60
N GLY A 106 17.33 3.98 -16.45
CA GLY A 106 16.24 3.13 -16.93
C GLY A 106 15.99 1.85 -16.13
N ARG A 107 16.70 1.59 -15.01
CA ARG A 107 16.45 0.47 -14.10
C ARG A 107 15.39 0.86 -13.07
N VAL A 108 14.13 0.72 -13.42
CA VAL A 108 13.01 1.23 -12.64
C VAL A 108 11.85 0.24 -12.55
N PHE A 109 11.05 0.43 -11.50
CA PHE A 109 9.67 -0.02 -11.46
C PHE A 109 8.73 1.13 -11.84
N VAL A 110 7.78 0.84 -12.73
CA VAL A 110 6.66 1.72 -13.05
C VAL A 110 5.42 1.15 -12.37
N LYS A 111 4.78 1.93 -11.51
CA LYS A 111 3.62 1.48 -10.74
C LYS A 111 2.41 2.39 -11.01
N ALA A 112 1.24 1.79 -11.23
CA ALA A 112 0.00 2.55 -11.29
C ALA A 112 -0.30 3.17 -9.91
N PRO A 113 -0.84 4.40 -9.84
CA PRO A 113 -1.15 5.10 -8.58
C PRO A 113 -2.00 4.28 -7.62
N TRP A 114 -3.02 3.61 -8.15
CA TRP A 114 -3.88 2.69 -7.41
C TRP A 114 -3.81 1.31 -8.03
N SER A 115 -3.17 0.39 -7.34
CA SER A 115 -3.09 -1.01 -7.75
C SER A 115 -2.76 -1.89 -6.54
N SER A 116 -3.07 -3.17 -6.63
CA SER A 116 -2.80 -4.16 -5.58
C SER A 116 -2.28 -5.47 -6.16
N SER A 117 -1.66 -6.28 -5.33
CA SER A 117 -1.25 -7.66 -5.64
C SER A 117 -0.38 -7.78 -6.90
N GLY A 118 0.58 -6.87 -7.09
CA GLY A 118 1.47 -6.84 -8.24
C GLY A 118 0.82 -6.40 -9.56
N ARG A 119 -0.51 -6.21 -9.61
CA ARG A 119 -1.19 -5.68 -10.78
C ARG A 119 -0.82 -4.20 -10.97
N GLY A 120 -0.60 -3.78 -12.20
CA GLY A 120 -0.24 -2.39 -12.47
C GLY A 120 1.20 -2.03 -12.09
N VAL A 121 2.06 -3.03 -11.83
CA VAL A 121 3.51 -2.90 -11.65
C VAL A 121 4.18 -3.40 -12.92
N ALA A 122 5.19 -2.69 -13.40
CA ALA A 122 6.03 -3.07 -14.52
C ALA A 122 7.50 -2.88 -14.12
N ASP A 123 8.29 -3.93 -14.24
CA ASP A 123 9.73 -3.89 -14.10
C ASP A 123 10.36 -3.54 -15.45
N SER A 124 11.21 -2.53 -15.51
CA SER A 124 11.89 -2.15 -16.76
C SER A 124 12.71 -3.28 -17.36
N ARG A 125 13.21 -4.19 -16.54
CA ARG A 125 14.01 -5.35 -16.98
C ARG A 125 13.23 -6.39 -17.78
N ASP A 126 11.88 -6.40 -17.65
CA ASP A 126 10.99 -7.27 -18.41
C ASP A 126 10.76 -6.75 -19.86
N TYR A 127 11.28 -5.56 -20.19
CA TYR A 127 11.07 -4.92 -21.47
C TYR A 127 12.36 -4.89 -22.31
N SER A 128 12.46 -5.79 -23.25
CA SER A 128 13.59 -5.82 -24.22
C SER A 128 13.63 -4.58 -25.14
N ASN A 129 12.50 -3.87 -25.29
CA ASN A 129 12.37 -2.69 -26.12
C ASN A 129 11.90 -1.47 -25.27
N PRO A 130 12.71 -0.39 -25.21
CA PRO A 130 12.33 0.83 -24.52
C PRO A 130 10.99 1.44 -24.96
N LYS A 131 10.57 1.24 -26.22
CA LYS A 131 9.27 1.71 -26.71
C LYS A 131 8.10 1.05 -25.99
N SER A 132 8.21 -0.23 -25.67
CA SER A 132 7.14 -0.97 -24.97
C SER A 132 6.98 -0.49 -23.52
N LEU A 133 8.07 -0.18 -22.82
CA LEU A 133 8.01 0.44 -21.48
C LEU A 133 7.34 1.83 -21.56
N ARG A 134 7.72 2.66 -22.53
CA ARG A 134 7.08 3.97 -22.76
C ARG A 134 5.59 3.87 -23.05
N GLN A 135 5.17 2.90 -23.85
CA GLN A 135 3.75 2.64 -24.11
C GLN A 135 3.02 2.25 -22.80
N ARG A 136 3.66 1.43 -21.95
CA ARG A 136 3.11 1.07 -20.64
C ARG A 136 2.94 2.30 -19.76
N ILE A 137 3.94 3.17 -19.69
CA ILE A 137 3.90 4.44 -18.94
C ILE A 137 2.75 5.31 -19.46
N ALA A 138 2.70 5.57 -20.78
CA ALA A 138 1.67 6.38 -21.39
C ALA A 138 0.25 5.85 -21.12
N SER A 139 0.06 4.52 -21.23
CA SER A 139 -1.21 3.86 -20.92
C SER A 139 -1.60 4.03 -19.46
N THR A 140 -0.65 3.95 -18.54
CA THR A 140 -0.89 4.12 -17.11
C THR A 140 -1.29 5.57 -16.78
N ILE A 141 -0.56 6.55 -17.32
CA ILE A 141 -0.88 7.98 -17.20
C ILE A 141 -2.27 8.27 -17.77
N HIS A 142 -2.57 7.76 -18.96
CA HIS A 142 -3.89 7.95 -19.58
C HIS A 142 -5.02 7.38 -18.72
N ALA A 143 -4.82 6.19 -18.13
CA ALA A 143 -5.86 5.50 -17.36
C ALA A 143 -6.07 6.07 -15.96
N GLN A 144 -5.01 6.57 -15.29
CA GLN A 144 -5.06 6.97 -13.89
C GLN A 144 -4.52 8.37 -13.58
N GLY A 145 -4.19 9.16 -14.62
CA GLY A 145 -3.74 10.55 -14.51
C GLY A 145 -2.25 10.68 -14.22
N SER A 146 -1.58 9.67 -13.69
CA SER A 146 -0.14 9.65 -13.42
C SER A 146 0.39 8.22 -13.34
N CYS A 147 1.71 8.07 -13.22
CA CYS A 147 2.35 6.84 -12.76
C CYS A 147 3.42 7.17 -11.72
N MET A 148 3.79 6.19 -10.90
CA MET A 148 4.93 6.27 -10.01
C MET A 148 6.11 5.54 -10.63
N ILE A 149 7.27 6.16 -10.58
CA ILE A 149 8.54 5.59 -11.07
C ILE A 149 9.50 5.56 -9.88
N GLU A 150 10.11 4.43 -9.64
CA GLU A 150 11.05 4.20 -8.55
C GLU A 150 12.21 3.31 -9.01
N PRO A 151 13.39 3.35 -8.38
CA PRO A 151 14.51 2.49 -8.74
C PRO A 151 14.19 1.01 -8.52
N ALA A 152 14.75 0.15 -9.36
CA ALA A 152 14.68 -1.30 -9.19
C ALA A 152 15.90 -1.77 -8.39
N TYR A 153 15.68 -2.05 -7.11
CA TYR A 153 16.70 -2.59 -6.20
C TYR A 153 16.90 -4.09 -6.39
N ASP A 154 18.09 -4.57 -6.04
CA ASP A 154 18.40 -6.00 -5.95
C ASP A 154 18.19 -6.44 -4.51
N LYS A 155 16.94 -6.77 -4.19
CA LYS A 155 16.51 -7.00 -2.82
C LYS A 155 17.02 -8.31 -2.23
N ALA A 156 17.37 -8.26 -0.93
CA ALA A 156 17.74 -9.40 -0.12
C ALA A 156 16.53 -9.96 0.66
N ILE A 157 15.68 -9.10 1.20
CA ILE A 157 14.54 -9.48 2.02
C ILE A 157 13.37 -8.51 1.83
N ASP A 158 12.14 -9.03 1.77
CA ASP A 158 10.89 -8.27 1.85
C ASP A 158 10.29 -8.40 3.25
N PHE A 159 9.94 -7.30 3.87
CA PHE A 159 9.29 -7.27 5.17
C PHE A 159 8.33 -6.09 5.30
N ALA A 160 7.48 -6.11 6.29
CA ALA A 160 6.59 -5.00 6.61
C ALA A 160 6.65 -4.69 8.11
N MET A 161 6.54 -3.42 8.44
CA MET A 161 6.19 -2.97 9.77
C MET A 161 4.69 -2.75 9.85
N LEU A 162 4.06 -3.34 10.84
CA LEU A 162 2.62 -3.32 11.04
C LEU A 162 2.27 -2.23 12.05
N PHE A 163 1.18 -1.50 11.80
CA PHE A 163 0.73 -0.40 12.63
C PHE A 163 -0.79 -0.48 12.87
N GLU A 164 -1.24 0.18 13.92
CA GLU A 164 -2.64 0.46 14.18
C GLU A 164 -2.86 1.97 14.28
N ALA A 165 -3.69 2.52 13.38
CA ALA A 165 -4.18 3.88 13.48
C ALA A 165 -5.36 3.90 14.44
N ARG A 166 -5.24 4.65 15.53
CA ARG A 166 -6.21 4.70 16.63
C ARG A 166 -7.24 5.81 16.46
N GLY A 167 -8.35 5.68 17.16
CA GLY A 167 -9.43 6.67 17.15
C GLY A 167 -9.06 8.02 17.78
N ASP A 168 -7.99 8.07 18.57
CA ASP A 168 -7.40 9.30 19.14
C ASP A 168 -6.49 10.06 18.15
N GLY A 169 -6.25 9.48 16.98
CA GLY A 169 -5.41 10.04 15.93
C GLY A 169 -3.95 9.59 15.98
N GLU A 170 -3.54 8.83 16.99
CA GLU A 170 -2.20 8.24 17.02
C GLU A 170 -2.07 7.01 16.12
N VAL A 171 -0.87 6.78 15.60
CA VAL A 171 -0.50 5.55 14.89
C VAL A 171 0.61 4.87 15.66
N LYS A 172 0.42 3.59 16.02
CA LYS A 172 1.37 2.82 16.83
C LYS A 172 1.81 1.55 16.14
N ALA A 173 3.09 1.24 16.23
CA ALA A 173 3.65 -0.02 15.79
C ALA A 173 3.02 -1.20 16.56
N GLN A 174 2.77 -2.28 15.83
CA GLN A 174 2.15 -3.50 16.36
C GLN A 174 3.06 -4.71 16.22
N GLY A 175 3.96 -4.72 15.26
CA GLY A 175 4.86 -5.84 15.01
C GLY A 175 5.41 -5.86 13.60
N TRP A 176 5.92 -7.01 13.19
CA TRP A 176 6.62 -7.21 11.94
C TRP A 176 5.99 -8.35 11.14
N SER A 177 6.19 -8.32 9.84
CA SER A 177 5.82 -9.38 8.92
C SER A 177 6.95 -9.56 7.91
N GLU A 178 7.37 -10.80 7.68
CA GLU A 178 8.26 -11.17 6.61
C GLU A 178 7.48 -11.87 5.52
N PHE A 179 7.66 -11.47 4.28
CA PHE A 179 6.94 -12.04 3.16
C PHE A 179 7.87 -12.29 1.97
N SER A 180 7.41 -13.10 1.06
CA SER A 180 8.14 -13.43 -0.15
C SER A 180 7.40 -12.96 -1.39
N THR A 181 8.15 -12.49 -2.38
CA THR A 181 7.61 -12.16 -3.68
C THR A 181 8.43 -12.84 -4.78
N VAL A 182 7.76 -13.28 -5.85
CA VAL A 182 8.41 -13.73 -7.09
C VAL A 182 8.33 -12.65 -8.15
N ARG A 183 9.27 -12.65 -9.09
CA ARG A 183 9.38 -11.61 -10.11
C ARG A 183 9.32 -10.20 -9.50
N GLN A 184 9.86 -10.06 -8.30
CA GLN A 184 9.98 -8.83 -7.50
C GLN A 184 8.67 -8.09 -7.13
N SER A 185 7.50 -8.61 -7.48
CA SER A 185 6.24 -7.92 -7.20
C SER A 185 5.03 -8.83 -6.91
N VAL A 186 5.11 -10.12 -7.22
CA VAL A 186 4.00 -11.03 -7.01
C VAL A 186 4.16 -11.72 -5.66
N TYR A 187 3.30 -11.38 -4.71
CA TYR A 187 3.26 -11.99 -3.37
C TYR A 187 3.02 -13.50 -3.43
N THR A 188 3.81 -14.25 -2.68
CA THR A 188 3.73 -15.72 -2.61
C THR A 188 3.38 -16.25 -1.23
N GLY A 189 3.56 -15.48 -0.19
CA GLY A 189 3.18 -15.86 1.18
C GLY A 189 3.97 -15.12 2.24
N ASN A 190 3.49 -15.22 3.49
CA ASN A 190 4.18 -14.75 4.67
C ASN A 190 4.84 -15.91 5.40
N ARG A 191 5.96 -15.62 6.03
CA ARG A 191 6.55 -16.49 7.05
C ARG A 191 5.78 -16.34 8.36
N LEU A 192 5.37 -17.46 8.95
CA LEU A 192 4.81 -17.49 10.30
C LEU A 192 5.96 -17.64 11.31
N ALA A 193 6.27 -16.56 12.00
CA ALA A 193 7.34 -16.48 12.97
C ALA A 193 6.99 -15.44 14.05
N THR A 194 7.72 -15.43 15.15
CA THR A 194 7.62 -14.37 16.16
C THR A 194 8.32 -13.10 15.66
N ASP A 195 7.93 -11.95 16.21
CA ASP A 195 8.59 -10.67 15.88
C ASP A 195 10.11 -10.73 16.13
N ASN A 196 10.56 -11.39 17.18
CA ASN A 196 11.99 -11.55 17.47
C ASN A 196 12.73 -12.31 16.37
N GLU A 197 12.13 -13.36 15.83
CA GLU A 197 12.72 -14.12 14.73
C GLU A 197 12.75 -13.30 13.43
N ILE A 198 11.66 -12.58 13.12
CA ILE A 198 11.59 -11.71 11.94
C ILE A 198 12.62 -10.58 12.05
N VAL A 199 12.70 -9.90 13.18
CA VAL A 199 13.69 -8.85 13.42
C VAL A 199 15.11 -9.41 13.34
N ALA A 200 15.39 -10.62 13.84
CA ALA A 200 16.69 -11.26 13.71
C ALA A 200 17.07 -11.51 12.25
N ASP A 201 16.12 -11.86 11.39
CA ASP A 201 16.36 -12.04 9.96
C ASP A 201 16.58 -10.70 9.23
N ILE A 202 15.77 -9.68 9.52
CA ILE A 202 15.95 -8.32 8.97
C ILE A 202 17.31 -7.74 9.37
N THR A 203 17.72 -7.93 10.63
CA THR A 203 18.96 -7.34 11.15
C THR A 203 20.24 -8.00 10.62
N ARG A 204 20.14 -9.03 9.79
CA ARG A 204 21.26 -9.53 8.97
C ARG A 204 21.63 -8.58 7.84
N TYR A 205 20.71 -7.72 7.42
CA TYR A 205 20.84 -6.80 6.29
C TYR A 205 20.79 -5.33 6.73
N VAL A 206 20.06 -5.04 7.80
CA VAL A 206 19.83 -3.68 8.30
C VAL A 206 20.27 -3.61 9.76
N GLY A 207 21.15 -2.67 10.10
CA GLY A 207 21.61 -2.51 11.49
C GLY A 207 20.43 -2.31 12.46
N PRO A 208 20.44 -2.95 13.64
CA PRO A 208 19.30 -2.88 14.57
C PRO A 208 18.98 -1.45 15.02
N SER A 209 19.98 -0.59 15.16
CA SER A 209 19.77 0.84 15.50
C SER A 209 19.05 1.59 14.38
N LEU A 210 19.37 1.31 13.12
CA LEU A 210 18.67 1.89 11.97
C LEU A 210 17.22 1.40 11.91
N LEU A 211 17.00 0.10 12.09
CA LEU A 211 15.65 -0.47 12.09
C LEU A 211 14.75 0.18 13.18
N GLN A 212 15.32 0.41 14.38
CA GLN A 212 14.63 1.10 15.47
C GLN A 212 14.35 2.57 15.13
N ALA A 213 15.34 3.30 14.58
CA ALA A 213 15.18 4.70 14.20
C ALA A 213 14.11 4.87 13.12
N VAL A 214 14.13 4.01 12.08
CA VAL A 214 13.10 3.98 11.02
C VAL A 214 11.72 3.71 11.60
N GLY A 215 11.60 2.72 12.49
CA GLY A 215 10.32 2.40 13.13
C GLY A 215 9.74 3.58 13.93
N SER A 216 10.56 4.23 14.75
CA SER A 216 10.14 5.40 15.54
C SER A 216 9.76 6.59 14.65
N ALA A 217 10.52 6.84 13.58
CA ALA A 217 10.21 7.88 12.62
C ALA A 217 8.91 7.59 11.86
N LEU A 218 8.67 6.34 11.47
CA LEU A 218 7.44 5.94 10.79
C LEU A 218 6.20 6.12 11.68
N GLU A 219 6.24 5.81 12.97
CA GLU A 219 5.12 6.09 13.88
C GLU A 219 4.73 7.57 13.87
N GLN A 220 5.73 8.46 13.96
CA GLN A 220 5.51 9.90 13.95
C GLN A 220 4.98 10.37 12.57
N ILE A 221 5.62 9.96 11.48
CA ILE A 221 5.23 10.34 10.11
C ILE A 221 3.80 9.88 9.81
N LEU A 222 3.46 8.63 10.18
CA LEU A 222 2.13 8.08 9.93
C LEU A 222 1.06 8.77 10.80
N THR A 223 1.39 9.12 12.05
CA THR A 223 0.49 9.92 12.90
C THR A 223 0.15 11.26 12.24
N GLU A 224 1.11 11.95 11.64
CA GLU A 224 0.88 13.21 10.93
C GLU A 224 0.09 13.04 9.61
N ILE A 225 0.38 12.00 8.84
CA ILE A 225 -0.24 11.78 7.51
C ILE A 225 -1.63 11.16 7.64
N ILE A 226 -1.81 10.17 8.52
CA ILE A 226 -2.96 9.27 8.59
C ILE A 226 -3.84 9.57 9.80
N GLY A 227 -3.26 10.05 10.90
CA GLY A 227 -3.98 10.30 12.15
C GLY A 227 -5.23 11.14 11.97
N GLY A 228 -6.34 10.71 12.57
CA GLY A 228 -7.65 11.34 12.44
C GLY A 228 -8.37 11.16 11.10
N LYS A 229 -7.71 10.54 10.09
CA LYS A 229 -8.29 10.32 8.74
C LYS A 229 -8.64 8.85 8.50
N TYR A 230 -7.97 7.95 9.19
CA TYR A 230 -8.18 6.51 9.12
C TYR A 230 -8.08 5.90 10.51
N VAL A 231 -8.87 4.87 10.77
CA VAL A 231 -8.81 4.04 11.99
C VAL A 231 -8.77 2.58 11.58
N GLY A 232 -7.77 1.87 12.05
CA GLY A 232 -7.59 0.44 11.78
C GLY A 232 -6.15 0.05 11.46
N PRO A 233 -5.93 -1.22 11.10
CA PRO A 233 -4.61 -1.74 10.79
C PRO A 233 -4.08 -1.22 9.46
N LEU A 234 -2.78 -0.97 9.38
CA LEU A 234 -2.04 -0.67 8.15
C LEU A 234 -0.64 -1.27 8.21
N GLY A 235 -0.02 -1.44 7.06
CA GLY A 235 1.35 -1.92 6.94
C GLY A 235 2.17 -1.02 6.03
N ILE A 236 3.45 -0.90 6.35
CA ILE A 236 4.45 -0.30 5.48
C ILE A 236 5.37 -1.41 4.98
N ASP A 237 5.20 -1.76 3.71
CA ASP A 237 6.07 -2.71 3.05
C ASP A 237 7.44 -2.08 2.80
N MET A 238 8.47 -2.80 3.15
CA MET A 238 9.88 -2.40 3.06
C MET A 238 10.69 -3.52 2.45
N MET A 239 11.87 -3.19 1.98
CA MET A 239 12.88 -4.15 1.58
C MET A 239 14.26 -3.70 2.05
N ALA A 240 15.16 -4.64 2.29
CA ALA A 240 16.58 -4.37 2.28
C ALA A 240 17.17 -4.91 0.98
N ASP A 241 18.11 -4.17 0.39
CA ASP A 241 18.84 -4.64 -0.77
C ASP A 241 20.17 -5.31 -0.36
N THR A 242 20.92 -5.80 -1.35
CA THR A 242 22.17 -6.51 -1.13
C THR A 242 23.40 -5.59 -1.09
N ASN A 243 23.21 -4.28 -1.25
CA ASN A 243 24.30 -3.31 -1.36
C ASN A 243 24.45 -2.48 -0.10
#